data_f27109c0ffc06a80118d25405a4a6fd3
#
_entry.id   f27109c0ffc06a80118d25405a4a6fd3
#
_cell.length_a   1.000
_cell.length_b   1.000
_cell.length_c   1.000
_cell.angle_alpha   90.00
_cell.angle_beta   90.00
_cell.angle_gamma   90.00
#
_symmetry.space_group_name_H-M   'P 1'
#
loop_
_entity.id
_entity.type
_entity.pdbx_description
1 polymer ?
#
loop_
_entity_poly.entity_id
_entity_poly.type
_entity_poly.pdbx_seq_one_letter_code
_entity_poly.pdbx_strand_id
1 'polypeptide(L)' 'MPHFQHHIEAQFTSGMTWANHGNDGWHIDHIRPVCTFDLSEAAQRHACFHFSNTQPMWATENMKKSHKWQPALAAPGAGL' A
#
# COMPACT_ATOMS: atom_id res chain seq x y z
N MET A 1 -13.15 5.78 8.11
CA MET A 1 -12.30 6.04 9.28
C MET A 1 -11.40 7.22 8.98
N PRO A 2 -11.47 8.28 9.80
CA PRO A 2 -10.72 9.51 9.52
C PRO A 2 -9.21 9.29 9.38
N HIS A 3 -8.63 8.46 10.24
CA HIS A 3 -7.18 8.22 10.19
C HIS A 3 -6.75 7.56 8.90
N PHE A 4 -7.52 6.59 8.43
CA PHE A 4 -7.23 5.91 7.18
C PHE A 4 -7.31 6.88 6.00
N GLN A 5 -8.38 7.68 5.96
CA GLN A 5 -8.55 8.67 4.88
C GLN A 5 -7.40 9.67 4.85
N HIS A 6 -7.02 10.19 6.01
CA HIS A 6 -5.91 11.13 6.10
C HIS A 6 -4.60 10.50 5.66
N HIS A 7 -4.38 9.25 6.07
CA HIS A 7 -3.18 8.52 5.70
C HIS A 7 -3.06 8.37 4.18
N ILE A 8 -4.13 7.97 3.53
CA ILE A 8 -4.15 7.80 2.08
C ILE A 8 -4.03 9.14 1.38
N GLU A 9 -4.81 10.12 1.81
CA GLU A 9 -4.85 11.43 1.17
C GLU A 9 -3.51 12.15 1.24
N ALA A 10 -2.80 12.00 2.36
CA ALA A 10 -1.49 12.59 2.53
C ALA A 10 -0.46 12.05 1.54
N GLN A 11 -0.73 10.89 0.97
CA GLN A 11 0.16 10.25 0.01
C GLN A 11 -0.27 10.46 -1.45
N PHE A 12 -1.36 11.19 -1.68
CA PHE A 12 -1.83 11.43 -3.05
C PHE A 12 -0.73 12.07 -3.88
N THR A 13 -0.49 11.49 -5.05
CA THR A 13 0.40 12.10 -6.04
C THR A 13 -0.43 12.96 -6.98
N SER A 14 0.25 13.71 -7.84
CA SER A 14 -0.42 14.60 -8.77
C SER A 14 -1.52 13.89 -9.54
N GLY A 15 -2.70 14.44 -9.53
CA GLY A 15 -3.85 13.88 -10.26
C GLY A 15 -4.72 12.93 -9.46
N MET A 16 -4.29 12.47 -8.32
CA MET A 16 -5.11 11.59 -7.48
C MET A 16 -6.14 12.36 -6.70
N THR A 17 -7.39 11.90 -6.75
CA THR A 17 -8.49 12.44 -5.96
C THR A 17 -9.38 11.30 -5.52
N TRP A 18 -10.27 11.56 -4.57
CA TRP A 18 -11.23 10.53 -4.17
C TRP A 18 -12.22 10.21 -5.30
N ALA A 19 -12.41 11.14 -6.24
CA ALA A 19 -13.32 10.92 -7.35
C ALA A 19 -12.79 9.89 -8.35
N ASN A 20 -11.49 9.75 -8.48
CA ASN A 20 -10.90 8.81 -9.44
C ASN A 20 -10.32 7.55 -8.80
N HIS A 21 -10.71 7.26 -7.57
CA HIS A 21 -10.42 5.97 -6.96
C HIS A 21 -11.23 4.89 -7.66
N GLY A 22 -10.58 3.87 -8.19
CA GLY A 22 -11.27 2.79 -8.87
C GLY A 22 -10.42 2.11 -9.93
N ASN A 23 -11.06 1.28 -10.73
CA ASN A 23 -10.36 0.40 -11.68
C ASN A 23 -9.44 1.10 -12.66
N ASP A 24 -9.87 2.27 -13.14
CA ASP A 24 -9.09 3.01 -14.13
C ASP A 24 -8.27 4.15 -13.53
N GLY A 25 -8.37 4.34 -12.23
CA GLY A 25 -7.65 5.39 -11.53
C GLY A 25 -6.57 4.82 -10.63
N TRP A 26 -6.68 5.14 -9.34
CA TRP A 26 -5.73 4.63 -8.36
C TRP A 26 -6.42 3.61 -7.44
N HIS A 27 -5.60 2.74 -6.88
CA HIS A 27 -6.04 1.69 -5.96
C HIS A 27 -5.35 1.85 -4.62
N ILE A 28 -5.93 1.26 -3.59
CA ILE A 28 -5.27 1.13 -2.30
C ILE A 28 -4.39 -0.11 -2.39
N ASP A 29 -3.10 0.09 -2.22
CA ASP A 29 -2.10 -0.97 -2.33
C ASP A 29 -1.50 -1.26 -0.96
N HIS A 30 -1.16 -2.51 -0.71
CA HIS A 30 -0.36 -2.88 0.46
C HIS A 30 1.10 -2.61 0.15
N ILE A 31 1.74 -1.75 0.93
CA ILE A 31 3.15 -1.41 0.72
C ILE A 31 3.99 -2.68 0.75
N ARG A 32 3.81 -3.47 1.81
CA ARG A 32 4.37 -4.81 1.87
C ARG A 32 3.26 -5.80 1.51
N PRO A 33 3.44 -6.60 0.45
CA PRO A 33 2.38 -7.48 -0.03
C PRO A 33 1.91 -8.49 1.02
N VAL A 34 0.62 -8.79 0.97
CA VAL A 34 0.00 -9.74 1.90
C VAL A 34 0.73 -11.08 1.91
N CYS A 35 1.15 -11.54 0.74
CA CYS A 35 1.81 -12.84 0.62
C CYS A 35 3.16 -12.94 1.34
N THR A 36 3.72 -11.82 1.78
CA THR A 36 5.00 -11.80 2.50
C THR A 36 4.84 -11.91 4.01
N PHE A 37 3.59 -11.88 4.50
CA PHE A 37 3.32 -11.96 5.93
C PHE A 37 2.90 -13.37 6.32
N ASP A 38 3.28 -13.77 7.53
CA ASP A 38 2.77 -15.00 8.13
C ASP A 38 1.47 -14.68 8.85
N LEU A 39 0.35 -14.91 8.18
CA LEU A 39 -0.96 -14.55 8.72
C LEU A 39 -1.41 -15.45 9.87
N SER A 40 -0.67 -16.50 10.18
CA SER A 40 -0.96 -17.33 11.35
C SER A 40 -0.54 -16.63 12.64
N GLU A 41 0.34 -15.63 12.55
CA GLU A 41 0.76 -14.85 13.70
C GLU A 41 -0.06 -13.58 13.83
N ALA A 42 -0.62 -13.36 15.02
CA ALA A 42 -1.48 -12.20 15.25
C ALA A 42 -0.78 -10.87 14.98
N ALA A 43 0.48 -10.75 15.40
CA ALA A 43 1.24 -9.51 15.19
C ALA A 43 1.44 -9.23 13.71
N GLN A 44 1.69 -10.26 12.92
CA GLN A 44 1.87 -10.09 11.49
C GLN A 44 0.57 -9.79 10.77
N ARG A 45 -0.54 -10.40 11.19
CA ARG A 45 -1.86 -10.04 10.67
C ARG A 45 -2.14 -8.57 10.91
N HIS A 46 -1.89 -8.09 12.13
CA HIS A 46 -2.13 -6.70 12.47
C HIS A 46 -1.28 -5.77 11.62
N ALA A 47 0.00 -6.08 11.46
CA ALA A 47 0.89 -5.25 10.66
C ALA A 47 0.48 -5.23 9.18
N CYS A 48 0.07 -6.37 8.66
CA CYS A 48 -0.34 -6.50 7.26
C CYS A 48 -1.54 -5.62 6.94
N PHE A 49 -2.56 -5.65 7.80
CA PHE A 49 -3.81 -4.96 7.53
C PHE A 49 -3.93 -3.60 8.22
N HIS A 50 -2.90 -3.18 8.92
CA HIS A 50 -2.90 -1.86 9.51
C HIS A 50 -2.79 -0.79 8.41
N PHE A 51 -3.48 0.34 8.62
CA PHE A 51 -3.49 1.37 7.59
C PHE A 51 -2.09 1.89 7.23
N SER A 52 -1.13 1.80 8.14
CA SER A 52 0.24 2.22 7.84
C SER A 52 0.92 1.40 6.75
N ASN A 53 0.38 0.22 6.44
CA ASN A 53 0.88 -0.62 5.36
C ASN A 53 0.10 -0.40 4.06
N THR A 54 -0.59 0.72 3.92
CA THR A 54 -1.37 1.02 2.72
C THR A 54 -0.91 2.32 2.08
N GLN A 55 -1.11 2.40 0.79
CA GLN A 55 -0.78 3.59 0.00
C GLN A 55 -1.67 3.64 -1.23
N PRO A 56 -1.93 4.85 -1.76
CA PRO A 56 -2.58 4.96 -3.05
C PRO A 56 -1.57 4.69 -4.15
N MET A 57 -1.96 3.95 -5.16
CA MET A 57 -1.09 3.64 -6.29
C MET A 57 -1.92 3.61 -7.57
N TRP A 58 -1.42 4.24 -8.63
CA TRP A 58 -2.11 4.18 -9.91
C TRP A 58 -2.26 2.73 -10.36
N ALA A 59 -3.41 2.43 -10.98
CA ALA A 59 -3.72 1.06 -11.37
C ALA A 59 -2.63 0.42 -12.21
N THR A 60 -2.07 1.16 -13.16
CA THR A 60 -1.01 0.64 -14.02
C THR A 60 0.24 0.28 -13.24
N GLU A 61 0.61 1.13 -12.30
CA GLU A 61 1.79 0.88 -11.46
C GLU A 61 1.54 -0.27 -10.50
N ASN A 62 0.32 -0.36 -9.98
CA ASN A 62 -0.05 -1.44 -9.08
C ASN A 62 0.04 -2.79 -9.78
N MET A 63 -0.40 -2.85 -11.03
CA MET A 63 -0.31 -4.07 -11.82
C MET A 63 1.15 -4.47 -12.07
N LYS A 64 2.00 -3.48 -12.35
CA LYS A 64 3.42 -3.74 -12.57
C LYS A 64 4.10 -4.22 -11.29
N LYS A 65 3.72 -3.66 -10.15
CA LYS A 65 4.30 -4.04 -8.87
C LYS A 65 3.96 -5.50 -8.54
N SER A 66 2.68 -5.85 -8.67
CA SER A 66 2.21 -7.20 -8.36
C SER A 66 2.85 -7.74 -7.08
N HIS A 67 3.57 -8.86 -7.14
CA HIS A 67 4.25 -9.46 -5.99
C HIS A 67 5.74 -9.12 -5.92
N LYS A 68 6.16 -8.11 -6.64
CA LYS A 68 7.59 -7.80 -6.79
C LYS A 68 8.14 -6.93 -5.69
N TRP A 69 7.54 -6.96 -4.51
CA TRP A 69 8.08 -6.18 -3.40
C TRP A 69 9.48 -6.67 -3.05
N GLN A 70 10.41 -5.73 -3.05
CA GLN A 70 11.79 -5.98 -2.64
C GLN A 70 12.09 -4.98 -1.54
N PRO A 71 12.28 -5.44 -0.33
CA PRO A 71 12.46 -4.55 0.81
C PRO A 71 13.52 -3.47 0.60
N ALA A 72 14.63 -3.82 -0.02
CA ALA A 72 15.71 -2.88 -0.26
C ALA A 72 15.30 -1.74 -1.19
N LEU A 73 14.41 -2.01 -2.14
CA LEU A 73 13.93 -0.99 -3.07
C LEU A 73 12.73 -0.24 -2.52
N ALA A 74 11.84 -0.97 -1.85
CA ALA A 74 10.61 -0.39 -1.33
C ALA A 74 10.87 0.58 -0.20
N ALA A 75 11.90 0.35 0.59
CA ALA A 75 12.21 1.17 1.74
C ALA A 75 13.72 1.31 1.88
N PRO A 76 14.30 2.26 1.18
CA PRO A 76 15.74 2.50 1.31
C PRO A 76 16.08 2.73 2.78
N GLY A 77 17.04 2.00 3.25
CA GLY A 77 17.40 2.07 4.65
C GLY A 77 16.54 1.22 5.57
N ALA A 78 15.61 0.48 5.03
CA ALA A 78 14.81 -0.41 5.85
C ALA A 78 15.62 -1.52 6.48
N GLY A 79 16.86 -1.58 6.14
CA GLY A 79 17.75 -2.49 6.85
C GLY A 79 17.34 -3.92 6.74
N LEU A 80 17.03 -4.30 5.69
CA LEU A 80 16.69 -5.68 5.62
C LEU A 80 17.72 -6.57 6.15
#